data_4b83acffdd04195cb341c877421c8952
#
_entry.id   4b83acffdd04195cb341c877421c8952
#
_cell.length_a   1.000
_cell.length_b   1.000
_cell.length_c   1.000
_cell.angle_alpha   90.00
_cell.angle_beta   90.00
_cell.angle_gamma   90.00
#
_symmetry.space_group_name_H-M   'P 1'
#
loop_
_entity.id
_entity.type
_entity.pdbx_description
1 polymer ?
#
loop_
_entity_poly.entity_id
_entity_poly.type
_entity_poly.pdbx_seq_one_letter_code
_entity_poly.pdbx_strand_id
1 'polypeptide(L)'
;MNDDKRKAQRRPLLVEVRYEGGGICAQSRISDMSATGVYVDVMNPLPAGVSLHLDFALPDGHEIHAQGVVVRSESRIGMAVMFTRIKPEDQQRIAEIVAQAS
;
A
#
# COMPACT_ATOMS: atom_id res chain seq x y z
N MET A 1 3.02 26.95 12.45
CA MET A 1 2.69 25.76 12.78
C MET A 1 3.07 24.63 11.93
N ASN A 2 4.03 23.97 12.39
CA ASN A 2 4.58 22.85 11.67
C ASN A 2 3.64 21.69 11.61
N ASP A 3 2.80 21.56 12.60
CA ASP A 3 1.85 20.46 12.59
C ASP A 3 0.85 20.59 11.47
N ASP A 4 0.43 21.80 11.21
CA ASP A 4 -0.49 22.02 10.11
C ASP A 4 0.15 21.68 8.79
N LYS A 5 1.39 22.07 8.65
CA LYS A 5 2.11 21.77 7.44
C LYS A 5 2.22 20.27 7.23
N ARG A 6 2.52 19.56 8.30
CA ARG A 6 2.65 18.13 8.22
C ARG A 6 1.35 17.47 7.85
N LYS A 7 0.25 17.94 8.42
CA LYS A 7 -1.05 17.38 8.09
C LYS A 7 -1.44 17.65 6.66
N ALA A 8 -1.15 18.83 6.19
CA ALA A 8 -1.47 19.17 4.83
C ALA A 8 -0.74 18.28 3.85
N GLN A 9 0.41 17.80 4.23
CA GLN A 9 1.22 16.97 3.38
C GLN A 9 0.82 15.53 3.38
N ARG A 10 0.03 15.11 4.34
CA ARG A 10 -0.35 13.71 4.45
C ARG A 10 -1.69 13.46 3.79
N ARG A 11 -1.77 13.80 2.54
CA ARG A 11 -2.99 13.55 1.82
C ARG A 11 -3.13 12.07 1.54
N PRO A 12 -4.31 11.51 1.75
CA PRO A 12 -4.53 10.11 1.47
C PRO A 12 -4.38 9.86 -0.02
N LEU A 13 -3.69 8.81 -0.36
CA LEU A 13 -3.59 8.34 -1.73
C LEU A 13 -4.51 7.14 -1.84
N LEU A 14 -5.70 7.39 -2.34
CA LEU A 14 -6.68 6.32 -2.47
C LEU A 14 -6.43 5.60 -3.78
N VAL A 15 -5.80 4.47 -3.69
CA VAL A 15 -5.40 3.67 -4.84
C VAL A 15 -6.05 2.30 -4.72
N GLU A 16 -6.71 1.87 -5.78
CA GLU A 16 -7.30 0.54 -5.78
C GLU A 16 -6.21 -0.50 -5.92
N VAL A 17 -6.35 -1.59 -5.20
CA VAL A 17 -5.37 -2.66 -5.22
C VAL A 17 -6.08 -3.99 -5.38
N ARG A 18 -5.49 -4.85 -6.21
CA ARG A 18 -5.88 -6.24 -6.30
C ARG A 18 -4.80 -7.04 -5.62
N TYR A 19 -5.20 -7.91 -4.71
CA TYR A 19 -4.20 -8.73 -4.04
C TYR A 19 -4.62 -10.18 -4.04
N GLU A 20 -3.63 -11.03 -3.94
CA GLU A 20 -3.83 -12.46 -3.97
C GLU A 20 -2.88 -13.11 -2.98
N GLY A 21 -3.43 -13.94 -2.09
CA GLY A 21 -2.64 -14.66 -1.12
C GLY A 21 -3.56 -15.32 -0.11
N GLY A 22 -3.01 -16.28 0.64
CA GLY A 22 -3.80 -16.98 1.64
C GLY A 22 -5.04 -17.66 1.07
N GLY A 23 -5.01 -18.01 -0.21
CA GLY A 23 -6.17 -18.66 -0.85
C GLY A 23 -7.25 -17.67 -1.26
N ILE A 24 -7.00 -16.38 -1.18
CA ILE A 24 -7.98 -15.34 -1.48
C ILE A 24 -7.46 -14.45 -2.58
N CYS A 25 -8.37 -14.05 -3.47
CA CYS A 25 -8.11 -13.04 -4.49
C CYS A 25 -9.16 -11.96 -4.30
N ALA A 26 -8.75 -10.74 -4.04
CA ALA A 26 -9.70 -9.69 -3.68
C ALA A 26 -9.23 -8.34 -4.17
N GLN A 27 -10.16 -7.39 -4.18
CA GLN A 27 -9.87 -6.00 -4.49
C GLN A 27 -10.18 -5.16 -3.26
N SER A 28 -9.37 -4.15 -3.03
CA SER A 28 -9.60 -3.25 -1.94
C SER A 28 -8.93 -1.92 -2.24
N ARG A 29 -8.55 -1.18 -1.23
CA ARG A 29 -8.03 0.15 -1.40
C ARG A 29 -6.82 0.36 -0.52
N ILE A 30 -5.78 0.96 -1.10
CA ILE A 30 -4.62 1.39 -0.35
C ILE A 30 -4.91 2.80 0.17
N SER A 31 -4.78 3.00 1.46
CA SER A 31 -5.01 4.30 2.06
C SER A 31 -3.72 4.99 2.49
N ASP A 32 -2.61 4.26 2.52
CA ASP A 32 -1.33 4.83 2.86
C ASP A 32 -0.26 4.03 2.13
N MET A 33 0.83 4.71 1.76
CA MET A 33 1.82 4.11 0.89
C MET A 33 3.18 4.73 1.14
N SER A 34 4.21 3.89 1.07
CA SER A 34 5.58 4.35 1.14
C SER A 34 6.43 3.48 0.22
N ALA A 35 7.71 3.80 0.14
CA ALA A 35 8.62 3.01 -0.69
C ALA A 35 8.77 1.58 -0.19
N THR A 36 8.42 1.30 1.05
CA THR A 36 8.63 -0.01 1.65
C THR A 36 7.36 -0.81 1.82
N GLY A 37 6.19 -0.21 1.66
CA GLY A 37 4.96 -0.97 1.83
C GLY A 37 3.72 -0.12 1.71
N VAL A 38 2.58 -0.77 1.92
CA VAL A 38 1.27 -0.13 1.79
C VAL A 38 0.38 -0.55 2.95
N TYR A 39 -0.61 0.29 3.22
CA TYR A 39 -1.68 -0.07 4.14
C TYR A 39 -2.95 -0.30 3.30
N VAL A 40 -3.55 -1.46 3.44
CA VAL A 40 -4.72 -1.86 2.68
C VAL A 40 -5.94 -1.83 3.60
N ASP A 41 -6.95 -1.06 3.23
CA ASP A 41 -8.20 -1.00 3.97
C ASP A 41 -9.02 -2.21 3.63
N VAL A 42 -9.35 -3.01 4.64
CA VAL A 42 -10.14 -4.21 4.41
C VAL A 42 -10.77 -4.65 5.71
N MET A 43 -12.03 -5.09 5.64
CA MET A 43 -12.76 -5.50 6.84
C MET A 43 -12.22 -6.78 7.44
N ASN A 44 -11.82 -7.72 6.58
CA ASN A 44 -11.32 -9.02 7.03
C ASN A 44 -9.91 -9.20 6.53
N PRO A 45 -8.93 -8.57 7.19
CA PRO A 45 -7.55 -8.65 6.73
C PRO A 45 -6.98 -10.03 6.90
N LEU A 46 -6.01 -10.34 6.05
CA LEU A 46 -5.28 -11.59 6.17
C LEU A 46 -4.39 -11.54 7.40
N PRO A 47 -4.11 -12.69 8.00
CA PRO A 47 -3.27 -12.71 9.20
C PRO A 47 -1.85 -12.25 8.91
N ALA A 48 -1.19 -11.73 9.92
CA ALA A 48 0.22 -11.39 9.81
C ALA A 48 1.01 -12.63 9.41
N GLY A 49 1.99 -12.44 8.54
CA GLY A 49 2.80 -13.53 8.05
C GLY A 49 2.38 -14.08 6.70
N VAL A 50 1.19 -13.74 6.23
CA VAL A 50 0.71 -14.23 4.94
C VAL A 50 1.38 -13.45 3.82
N SER A 51 1.87 -14.16 2.81
CA SER A 51 2.48 -13.54 1.64
C SER A 51 1.42 -13.22 0.61
N LEU A 52 1.59 -12.07 -0.04
CA LEU A 52 0.64 -11.56 -1.02
C LEU A 52 1.32 -11.18 -2.31
N HIS A 53 0.55 -11.25 -3.38
CA HIS A 53 0.89 -10.58 -4.62
C HIS A 53 -0.02 -9.35 -4.73
N LEU A 54 0.54 -8.20 -5.10
CA LEU A 54 -0.19 -6.95 -5.14
C LEU A 54 -0.07 -6.33 -6.52
N ASP A 55 -1.20 -5.88 -7.07
CA ASP A 55 -1.25 -5.16 -8.33
C ASP A 55 -2.03 -3.87 -8.12
N PHE A 56 -1.41 -2.74 -8.44
CA PHE A 56 -2.09 -1.46 -8.33
C PHE A 56 -1.46 -0.46 -9.27
N ALA A 57 -2.22 0.59 -9.59
CA ALA A 57 -1.75 1.66 -10.46
C ALA A 57 -1.60 2.93 -9.64
N LEU A 58 -0.46 3.59 -9.81
CA LEU A 58 -0.23 4.87 -9.16
C LEU A 58 -1.08 5.96 -9.81
N PRO A 59 -1.25 7.12 -9.15
CA PRO A 59 -2.07 8.18 -9.72
C PRO A 59 -1.65 8.64 -11.11
N ASP A 60 -0.38 8.47 -11.47
CA ASP A 60 0.10 8.84 -12.79
C ASP A 60 -0.12 7.73 -13.82
N GLY A 61 -0.76 6.64 -13.44
CA GLY A 61 -1.05 5.53 -14.34
C GLY A 61 0.01 4.44 -14.37
N HIS A 62 1.11 4.64 -13.67
CA HIS A 62 2.18 3.64 -13.65
C HIS A 62 1.73 2.42 -12.86
N GLU A 63 1.81 1.25 -13.47
CA GLU A 63 1.36 0.01 -12.83
C GLU A 63 2.46 -0.62 -12.01
N ILE A 64 2.09 -1.06 -10.82
CA ILE A 64 3.00 -1.71 -9.88
C ILE A 64 2.56 -3.14 -9.69
N HIS A 65 3.52 -4.07 -9.77
CA HIS A 65 3.31 -5.48 -9.49
C HIS A 65 4.36 -5.87 -8.47
N ALA A 66 3.92 -6.19 -7.26
CA ALA A 66 4.85 -6.43 -6.18
C ALA A 66 4.43 -7.63 -5.37
N GLN A 67 5.36 -8.12 -4.57
CA GLN A 67 5.06 -9.14 -3.57
C GLN A 67 5.30 -8.54 -2.20
N GLY A 68 4.54 -8.99 -1.24
CA GLY A 68 4.69 -8.49 0.11
C GLY A 68 4.24 -9.50 1.14
N VAL A 69 4.39 -9.12 2.39
CA VAL A 69 3.96 -9.95 3.51
C VAL A 69 3.17 -9.06 4.46
N VAL A 70 2.08 -9.60 5.00
CA VAL A 70 1.30 -8.88 6.00
C VAL A 70 2.12 -8.84 7.29
N VAL A 71 2.42 -7.63 7.75
CA VAL A 71 3.20 -7.46 8.98
C VAL A 71 2.33 -7.05 10.15
N ARG A 72 1.12 -6.55 9.88
CA ARG A 72 0.17 -6.19 10.94
C ARG A 72 -1.23 -6.33 10.39
N SER A 73 -2.09 -6.95 11.15
CA SER A 73 -3.47 -7.18 10.77
C SER A 73 -4.37 -6.58 11.82
N GLU A 74 -5.27 -5.69 11.39
CA GLU A 74 -6.19 -5.00 12.30
C GLU A 74 -7.61 -5.27 11.84
N SER A 75 -8.30 -6.13 12.59
CA SER A 75 -9.63 -6.58 12.25
C SER A 75 -10.57 -5.38 12.04
N ARG A 76 -11.31 -5.42 10.93
CA ARG A 76 -12.28 -4.39 10.54
C ARG A 76 -11.66 -3.07 10.14
N ILE A 77 -10.34 -3.01 10.08
CA ILE A 77 -9.63 -1.79 9.71
C ILE A 77 -8.79 -2.02 8.48
N GLY A 78 -7.84 -2.94 8.57
CA GLY A 78 -6.96 -3.17 7.45
C GLY A 78 -5.71 -3.95 7.82
N MET A 79 -4.77 -3.95 6.89
CA MET A 79 -3.52 -4.66 7.10
C MET A 79 -2.36 -3.87 6.52
N ALA A 80 -1.25 -3.90 7.24
CA ALA A 80 -0.01 -3.30 6.77
C ALA A 80 0.78 -4.37 6.05
N VAL A 81 1.21 -4.07 4.83
CA VAL A 81 1.93 -5.00 3.98
C VAL A 81 3.28 -4.41 3.66
N MET A 82 4.33 -5.16 3.95
CA MET A 82 5.68 -4.75 3.62
C MET A 82 6.08 -5.45 2.31
N PHE A 83 6.65 -4.69 1.38
CA PHE A 83 7.11 -5.27 0.13
C PHE A 83 8.28 -6.20 0.40
N THR A 84 8.21 -7.41 -0.18
CA THR A 84 9.32 -8.36 -0.14
C THR A 84 9.99 -8.47 -1.50
N ARG A 85 9.28 -8.10 -2.56
CA ARG A 85 9.85 -8.09 -3.91
C ARG A 85 9.14 -7.01 -4.70
N ILE A 86 9.91 -6.02 -5.15
CA ILE A 86 9.40 -4.93 -5.97
C ILE A 86 10.57 -4.42 -6.80
N LYS A 87 10.28 -4.02 -8.03
CA LYS A 87 11.32 -3.48 -8.90
C LYS A 87 11.83 -2.16 -8.33
N PRO A 88 13.15 -1.93 -8.36
CA PRO A 88 13.70 -0.68 -7.84
C PRO A 88 13.10 0.56 -8.48
N GLU A 89 12.84 0.51 -9.79
CA GLU A 89 12.25 1.67 -10.47
C GLU A 89 10.82 1.92 -10.00
N ASP A 90 10.07 0.86 -9.66
CA ASP A 90 8.74 1.01 -9.12
C ASP A 90 8.79 1.60 -7.73
N GLN A 91 9.73 1.13 -6.94
CA GLN A 91 9.91 1.63 -5.58
C GLN A 91 10.25 3.11 -5.60
N GLN A 92 11.10 3.51 -6.52
CA GLN A 92 11.45 4.91 -6.66
C GLN A 92 10.26 5.75 -7.11
N ARG A 93 9.45 5.21 -8.01
CA ARG A 93 8.26 5.93 -8.45
C ARG A 93 7.30 6.16 -7.31
N ILE A 94 7.12 5.16 -6.46
CA ILE A 94 6.27 5.31 -5.29
C ILE A 94 6.82 6.41 -4.39
N ALA A 95 8.13 6.41 -4.17
CA ALA A 95 8.74 7.41 -3.30
C ALA A 95 8.52 8.81 -3.86
N GLU A 96 8.60 8.98 -5.18
CA GLU A 96 8.38 10.27 -5.81
C GLU A 96 6.94 10.73 -5.64
N ILE A 97 5.99 9.82 -5.84
CA ILE A 97 4.57 10.16 -5.72
C ILE A 97 4.25 10.55 -4.28
N VAL A 98 4.78 9.80 -3.31
CA VAL A 98 4.54 10.10 -1.91
C VAL A 98 5.15 11.44 -1.54
N ALA A 99 6.34 11.75 -2.06
CA ALA A 99 6.97 13.03 -1.80
C ALA A 99 6.15 14.18 -2.38
N GLN A 100 5.56 13.98 -3.54
CA GLN A 100 4.74 15.01 -4.17
C GLN A 100 3.44 15.23 -3.42
N ALA A 101 2.91 14.19 -2.81
CA ALA A 101 1.69 14.29 -2.04
C ALA A 101 1.92 14.99 -0.71
N SER A 102 3.14 15.16 -0.34
CA SER A 102 3.51 15.79 0.94
C SER A 102 3.57 17.29 0.83
#